data_7df84c634049a8ed6252de1b969224da
#
_entry.id   7df84c634049a8ed6252de1b969224da
#
_cell.length_a   1.000
_cell.length_b   1.000
_cell.length_c   1.000
_cell.angle_alpha   90.00
_cell.angle_beta   90.00
_cell.angle_gamma   90.00
#
_symmetry.space_group_name_H-M   'P 1'
#
loop_
_entity.id
_entity.type
_entity.pdbx_description
1 polymer ?
#
loop_
_entity_poly.entity_id
_entity_poly.type
_entity_poly.pdbx_seq_one_letter_code
_entity_poly.pdbx_strand_id
1 'polypeptide(L)'
;MPRPTAETLADIHEITELKYRYARTLDNKLWDEFADTLTEDVQATYGTAVHGAPLEFTSRAAVVEYMRTSLTTDITSVHTMSHPEINVTGDTATGSWAMSDVVIVPGHNVLITGTSYYTDRYRRDSDGSWR
;
A
#
# COMPACT_ATOMS: atom_id res chain seq x y z
N MET A 1 21.63 10.19 -13.53
CA MET A 1 21.23 8.85 -13.04
C MET A 1 21.75 7.79 -13.99
N PRO A 2 22.39 6.75 -13.51
CA PRO A 2 22.82 5.66 -14.38
C PRO A 2 21.60 4.97 -14.99
N ARG A 3 21.78 4.44 -16.22
CA ARG A 3 20.73 3.68 -16.89
C ARG A 3 20.47 2.38 -16.12
N PRO A 4 19.21 2.02 -15.82
CA PRO A 4 18.92 0.78 -15.13
C PRO A 4 19.22 -0.44 -16.00
N THR A 5 19.59 -1.54 -15.37
CA THR A 5 19.75 -2.84 -16.02
C THR A 5 18.40 -3.47 -16.33
N ALA A 6 18.37 -4.50 -17.19
CA ALA A 6 17.15 -5.26 -17.45
C ALA A 6 16.60 -5.91 -16.15
N GLU A 7 17.50 -6.40 -15.29
CA GLU A 7 17.12 -6.97 -14.00
C GLU A 7 16.48 -5.93 -13.07
N THR A 8 17.09 -4.74 -12.96
CA THR A 8 16.52 -3.64 -12.19
C THR A 8 15.16 -3.23 -12.73
N LEU A 9 14.96 -3.20 -14.04
CA LEU A 9 13.67 -2.89 -14.64
C LEU A 9 12.63 -3.96 -14.31
N ALA A 10 13.00 -5.24 -14.27
CA ALA A 10 12.12 -6.32 -13.87
C ALA A 10 11.69 -6.15 -12.40
N ASP A 11 12.62 -5.83 -11.51
CA ASP A 11 12.31 -5.57 -10.10
C ASP A 11 11.38 -4.37 -9.94
N ILE A 12 11.62 -3.28 -10.65
CA ILE A 12 10.75 -2.10 -10.65
C ILE A 12 9.34 -2.46 -11.12
N HIS A 13 9.23 -3.28 -12.15
CA HIS A 13 7.94 -3.76 -12.64
C HIS A 13 7.21 -4.60 -11.57
N GLU A 14 7.90 -5.55 -10.95
CA GLU A 14 7.31 -6.39 -9.89
C GLU A 14 6.83 -5.55 -8.70
N ILE A 15 7.61 -4.57 -8.27
CA ILE A 15 7.24 -3.65 -7.18
C ILE A 15 6.05 -2.77 -7.59
N THR A 16 5.99 -2.35 -8.84
CA THR A 16 4.86 -1.59 -9.36
C THR A 16 3.57 -2.43 -9.32
N GLU A 17 3.64 -3.67 -9.80
CA GLU A 17 2.51 -4.61 -9.75
C GLU A 17 2.09 -4.92 -8.30
N LEU A 18 3.06 -5.02 -7.40
CA LEU A 18 2.81 -5.21 -5.97
C LEU A 18 1.96 -4.05 -5.40
N LYS A 19 2.31 -2.80 -5.73
CA LYS A 19 1.57 -1.62 -5.24
C LYS A 19 0.16 -1.56 -5.81
N TYR A 20 -0.01 -1.91 -7.08
CA TYR A 20 -1.34 -1.99 -7.69
C TYR A 20 -2.20 -3.07 -7.04
N ARG A 21 -1.61 -4.22 -6.74
CA ARG A 21 -2.29 -5.32 -6.02
C ARG A 21 -2.68 -4.89 -4.61
N TYR A 22 -1.80 -4.18 -3.90
CA TYR A 22 -2.11 -3.60 -2.59
C TYR A 22 -3.39 -2.76 -2.64
N ALA A 23 -3.48 -1.82 -3.57
CA ALA A 23 -4.64 -0.95 -3.71
C ALA A 23 -5.90 -1.74 -4.11
N ARG A 24 -5.80 -2.60 -5.11
CA ARG A 24 -6.94 -3.39 -5.61
C ARG A 24 -7.49 -4.34 -4.54
N THR A 25 -6.64 -5.03 -3.84
CA THR A 25 -7.07 -6.00 -2.82
C THR A 25 -7.67 -5.31 -1.59
N LEU A 26 -7.13 -4.16 -1.23
CA LEU A 26 -7.69 -3.30 -0.18
C LEU A 26 -9.11 -2.84 -0.55
N ASP A 27 -9.26 -2.28 -1.74
CA ASP A 27 -10.54 -1.72 -2.20
C ASP A 27 -11.61 -2.80 -2.38
N ASN A 28 -11.23 -3.99 -2.81
CA ASN A 28 -12.14 -5.12 -2.99
C ASN A 28 -12.25 -6.01 -1.74
N LYS A 29 -11.60 -5.63 -0.66
CA LYS A 29 -11.68 -6.34 0.64
C LYS A 29 -11.25 -7.81 0.53
N LEU A 30 -10.23 -8.09 -0.28
CA LEU A 30 -9.63 -9.40 -0.46
C LEU A 30 -8.50 -9.55 0.57
N TRP A 31 -8.87 -9.77 1.82
CA TRP A 31 -7.97 -9.60 2.95
C TRP A 31 -6.79 -10.56 2.97
N ASP A 32 -6.96 -11.78 2.52
CA ASP A 32 -5.85 -12.73 2.43
C ASP A 32 -4.84 -12.32 1.36
N GLU A 33 -5.32 -11.88 0.19
CA GLU A 33 -4.46 -11.37 -0.87
C GLU A 33 -3.81 -10.04 -0.46
N PHE A 34 -4.55 -9.17 0.22
CA PHE A 34 -4.01 -7.92 0.76
C PHE A 34 -2.88 -8.19 1.75
N ALA A 35 -3.07 -9.14 2.66
CA ALA A 35 -2.05 -9.54 3.62
C ALA A 35 -0.77 -10.01 2.91
N ASP A 36 -0.89 -10.73 1.79
CA ASP A 36 0.25 -11.22 1.03
C ASP A 36 1.08 -10.11 0.37
N THR A 37 0.55 -8.89 0.26
CA THR A 37 1.31 -7.74 -0.22
C THR A 37 2.24 -7.13 0.82
N LEU A 38 2.12 -7.54 2.06
CA LEU A 38 2.88 -7.01 3.20
C LEU A 38 3.85 -8.04 3.75
N THR A 39 5.02 -7.59 4.22
CA THR A 39 5.88 -8.46 5.01
C THR A 39 5.23 -8.76 6.35
N GLU A 40 5.58 -9.91 6.96
CA GLU A 40 5.04 -10.29 8.27
C GLU A 40 5.37 -9.27 9.36
N ASP A 41 6.55 -8.70 9.29
CA ASP A 41 7.09 -7.70 10.23
C ASP A 41 6.91 -6.25 9.73
N VAL A 42 5.96 -6.00 8.86
CA VAL A 42 5.71 -4.67 8.30
C VAL A 42 5.55 -3.62 9.40
N GLN A 43 6.14 -2.46 9.15
CA GLN A 43 5.92 -1.27 9.95
C GLN A 43 5.18 -0.26 9.08
N ALA A 44 4.03 0.19 9.55
CA ALA A 44 3.19 1.12 8.82
C ALA A 44 2.79 2.30 9.70
N THR A 45 2.85 3.49 9.10
CA THR A 45 2.40 4.71 9.75
C THR A 45 1.43 5.41 8.81
N TYR A 46 0.21 5.61 9.28
CA TYR A 46 -0.82 6.32 8.52
C TYR A 46 -1.14 7.63 9.22
N GLY A 47 -0.75 8.74 8.58
CA GLY A 47 -1.06 10.07 9.07
C GLY A 47 -2.47 10.48 8.68
N THR A 48 -3.28 10.88 9.66
CA THR A 48 -4.60 11.44 9.39
C THR A 48 -4.88 12.57 10.38
N ALA A 49 -5.38 13.69 9.87
CA ALA A 49 -5.72 14.86 10.68
C ALA A 49 -6.87 14.55 11.66
N VAL A 50 -7.70 13.55 11.37
CA VAL A 50 -8.85 13.17 12.19
C VAL A 50 -8.42 12.60 13.53
N HIS A 51 -7.29 11.90 13.58
CA HIS A 51 -6.81 11.23 14.79
C HIS A 51 -5.83 12.09 15.61
N GLY A 52 -5.42 13.25 15.11
CA GLY A 52 -4.50 14.15 15.80
C GLY A 52 -3.06 13.64 15.93
N ALA A 53 -2.83 12.35 15.77
CA ALA A 53 -1.53 11.69 15.77
C ALA A 53 -1.52 10.57 14.75
N PRO A 54 -0.35 10.23 14.16
CA PRO A 54 -0.26 9.11 13.21
C PRO A 54 -0.65 7.79 13.85
N LEU A 55 -1.31 6.94 13.07
CA LEU A 55 -1.59 5.55 13.44
C LEU A 55 -0.37 4.70 13.09
N GLU A 56 0.13 3.95 14.05
CA GLU A 56 1.33 3.13 13.89
C GLU A 56 1.00 1.65 14.08
N PHE A 57 1.52 0.81 13.18
CA PHE A 57 1.36 -0.63 13.21
C PHE A 57 2.71 -1.30 13.01
N THR A 58 2.94 -2.43 13.69
CA THR A 58 4.22 -3.12 13.68
C THR A 58 4.12 -4.57 13.20
N SER A 59 2.98 -4.98 12.67
CA SER A 59 2.78 -6.31 12.12
C SER A 59 1.77 -6.33 10.99
N ARG A 60 1.90 -7.30 10.11
CA ARG A 60 0.92 -7.59 9.04
C ARG A 60 -0.48 -7.77 9.61
N ALA A 61 -0.60 -8.58 10.66
CA ALA A 61 -1.90 -8.86 11.28
C ALA A 61 -2.58 -7.58 11.78
N ALA A 62 -1.83 -6.66 12.38
CA ALA A 62 -2.37 -5.40 12.88
C ALA A 62 -2.86 -4.47 11.75
N VAL A 63 -2.10 -4.39 10.65
CA VAL A 63 -2.50 -3.60 9.48
C VAL A 63 -3.79 -4.16 8.86
N VAL A 64 -3.82 -5.47 8.64
CA VAL A 64 -4.99 -6.13 8.02
C VAL A 64 -6.24 -5.95 8.90
N GLU A 65 -6.12 -6.12 10.19
CA GLU A 65 -7.26 -5.96 11.13
C GLU A 65 -7.77 -4.52 11.12
N TYR A 66 -6.88 -3.54 11.14
CA TYR A 66 -7.27 -2.14 11.06
C TYR A 66 -8.01 -1.83 9.76
N MET A 67 -7.50 -2.28 8.62
CA MET A 67 -8.14 -2.03 7.33
C MET A 67 -9.48 -2.75 7.22
N ARG A 68 -9.55 -4.00 7.68
CA ARG A 68 -10.77 -4.79 7.64
C ARG A 68 -11.89 -4.19 8.49
N THR A 69 -11.57 -3.64 9.65
CA THR A 69 -12.55 -3.02 10.54
C THR A 69 -12.91 -1.59 10.11
N SER A 70 -12.03 -0.91 9.39
CA SER A 70 -12.27 0.44 8.89
C SER A 70 -13.04 0.46 7.57
N LEU A 71 -12.76 -0.49 6.68
CA LEU A 71 -13.40 -0.62 5.36
C LEU A 71 -14.38 -1.79 5.38
N THR A 72 -15.49 -1.61 6.07
CA THR A 72 -16.56 -2.60 6.16
C THR A 72 -17.28 -2.79 4.82
N THR A 73 -18.13 -3.83 4.71
CA THR A 73 -18.74 -4.22 3.43
C THR A 73 -19.65 -3.18 2.83
N ASP A 74 -20.15 -2.24 3.62
CA ASP A 74 -21.00 -1.12 3.18
C ASP A 74 -20.20 0.09 2.67
N ILE A 75 -18.90 0.12 2.89
CA ILE A 75 -18.03 1.21 2.45
C ILE A 75 -17.40 0.84 1.10
N THR A 76 -17.47 1.75 0.15
CA THR A 76 -16.79 1.63 -1.16
C THR A 76 -15.60 2.56 -1.17
N SER A 77 -14.44 2.05 -1.52
CA SER A 77 -13.23 2.86 -1.67
C SER A 77 -12.52 2.58 -2.98
N VAL A 78 -11.85 3.59 -3.51
CA VAL A 78 -10.91 3.46 -4.62
C VAL A 78 -9.65 4.25 -4.28
N HIS A 79 -8.53 3.54 -4.20
CA HIS A 79 -7.22 4.14 -4.04
C HIS A 79 -6.49 4.10 -5.37
N THR A 80 -6.08 5.26 -5.86
CA THR A 80 -5.31 5.39 -7.10
C THR A 80 -3.86 5.71 -6.77
N MET A 81 -2.95 4.83 -7.17
CA MET A 81 -1.52 4.99 -7.00
C MET A 81 -0.89 5.40 -8.32
N SER A 82 -0.04 6.42 -8.29
CA SER A 82 0.55 6.97 -9.52
C SER A 82 1.94 7.54 -9.26
N HIS A 83 2.64 7.86 -10.34
CA HIS A 83 3.94 8.53 -10.37
C HIS A 83 4.98 7.89 -9.44
N PRO A 84 5.23 6.57 -9.57
CA PRO A 84 6.20 5.91 -8.70
C PRO A 84 7.63 6.36 -9.02
N GLU A 85 8.41 6.54 -7.95
CA GLU A 85 9.86 6.67 -8.03
C GLU A 85 10.44 5.55 -7.18
N ILE A 86 11.02 4.54 -7.82
CA ILE A 86 11.47 3.30 -7.17
C ILE A 86 12.97 3.16 -7.34
N ASN A 87 13.67 2.92 -6.23
CA ASN A 87 15.11 2.67 -6.21
C ASN A 87 15.39 1.29 -5.65
N VAL A 88 16.02 0.43 -6.45
CA VAL A 88 16.34 -0.95 -6.08
C VAL A 88 17.82 -1.06 -5.72
N THR A 89 18.11 -1.71 -4.61
CA THR A 89 19.48 -2.03 -4.17
C THR A 89 19.51 -3.49 -3.70
N GLY A 90 19.91 -4.41 -4.59
CA GLY A 90 19.91 -5.84 -4.28
C GLY A 90 18.50 -6.35 -3.94
N ASP A 91 18.34 -6.90 -2.75
CA ASP A 91 17.07 -7.46 -2.27
C ASP A 91 16.21 -6.47 -1.47
N THR A 92 16.57 -5.19 -1.52
CA THR A 92 15.79 -4.12 -0.89
C THR A 92 15.49 -3.01 -1.89
N ALA A 93 14.42 -2.28 -1.64
CA ALA A 93 14.05 -1.14 -2.45
C ALA A 93 13.30 -0.09 -1.63
N THR A 94 13.30 1.12 -2.14
CA THR A 94 12.46 2.21 -1.64
C THR A 94 11.58 2.72 -2.78
N GLY A 95 10.41 3.23 -2.44
CA GLY A 95 9.53 3.83 -3.44
C GLY A 95 8.69 4.93 -2.85
N SER A 96 8.37 5.92 -3.68
CA SER A 96 7.37 6.91 -3.37
C SER A 96 6.24 6.86 -4.39
N TRP A 97 5.02 7.12 -3.94
CA TRP A 97 3.81 7.07 -4.76
C TRP A 97 2.93 8.26 -4.45
N ALA A 98 2.44 8.92 -5.48
CA ALA A 98 1.30 9.82 -5.32
C ALA A 98 0.03 8.98 -5.19
N MET A 99 -0.84 9.33 -4.26
CA MET A 99 -2.09 8.61 -4.02
C MET A 99 -3.25 9.59 -3.98
N SER A 100 -4.34 9.20 -4.61
CA SER A 100 -5.64 9.83 -4.41
C SER A 100 -6.67 8.76 -4.08
N ASP A 101 -7.65 9.11 -3.26
CA ASP A 101 -8.70 8.19 -2.90
C ASP A 101 -10.08 8.82 -2.92
N VAL A 102 -11.07 7.95 -3.09
CA VAL A 102 -12.48 8.25 -2.92
C VAL A 102 -13.06 7.19 -1.99
N VAL A 103 -13.73 7.63 -0.93
CA VAL A 103 -14.40 6.73 0.01
C VAL A 103 -15.87 7.14 0.11
N ILE A 104 -16.75 6.20 -0.18
CA ILE A 104 -18.21 6.39 -0.12
C ILE A 104 -18.74 5.66 1.10
N VAL A 105 -19.42 6.41 1.99
CA VAL A 105 -20.04 5.90 3.22
C VAL A 105 -21.56 6.07 3.11
N PRO A 106 -22.28 5.10 2.51
CA PRO A 106 -23.71 5.28 2.21
C PRO A 106 -24.57 5.49 3.42
N GLY A 107 -24.28 4.83 4.55
CA GLY A 107 -25.04 4.94 5.78
C GLY A 107 -25.04 6.33 6.39
N HIS A 108 -24.08 7.17 6.04
CA HIS A 108 -23.95 8.55 6.51
C HIS A 108 -24.13 9.57 5.39
N ASN A 109 -24.39 9.11 4.18
CA ASN A 109 -24.51 9.96 2.98
C ASN A 109 -23.26 10.85 2.80
N VAL A 110 -22.08 10.29 3.01
CA VAL A 110 -20.80 11.01 2.99
C VAL A 110 -19.92 10.46 1.86
N LEU A 111 -19.28 11.38 1.16
CA LEU A 111 -18.21 11.08 0.21
C LEU A 111 -16.95 11.79 0.68
N ILE A 112 -15.87 11.02 0.84
CA ILE A 112 -14.57 11.54 1.27
C ILE A 112 -13.60 11.43 0.10
N THR A 113 -12.89 12.50 -0.19
CA THR A 113 -11.78 12.48 -1.15
C THR A 113 -10.50 12.89 -0.44
N GLY A 114 -9.40 12.26 -0.81
CA GLY A 114 -8.11 12.53 -0.20
C GLY A 114 -6.96 12.46 -1.19
N THR A 115 -5.86 13.06 -0.80
CA THR A 115 -4.58 12.97 -1.51
C THR A 115 -3.46 12.79 -0.49
N SER A 116 -2.45 12.01 -0.87
CA SER A 116 -1.31 11.72 0.00
C SER A 116 -0.13 11.23 -0.82
N TYR A 117 1.01 11.11 -0.19
CA TYR A 117 2.15 10.38 -0.72
C TYR A 117 2.46 9.21 0.18
N TYR A 118 2.72 8.05 -0.45
CA TYR A 118 3.31 6.91 0.24
C TYR A 118 4.82 6.98 0.10
N THR A 119 5.52 6.68 1.19
CA THR A 119 6.95 6.39 1.19
C THR A 119 7.08 4.95 1.66
N ASP A 120 7.48 4.07 0.76
CA ASP A 120 7.49 2.64 1.00
C ASP A 120 8.91 2.09 1.02
N ARG A 121 9.10 1.03 1.81
CA ARG A 121 10.27 0.17 1.76
C ARG A 121 9.83 -1.22 1.37
N TYR A 122 10.64 -1.86 0.55
CA TYR A 122 10.35 -3.19 0.02
C TYR A 122 11.51 -4.13 0.29
N ARG A 123 11.18 -5.39 0.42
CA ARG A 123 12.14 -6.47 0.61
C ARG A 123 11.75 -7.64 -0.30
N ARG A 124 12.77 -8.27 -0.91
CA ARG A 124 12.58 -9.58 -1.53
C ARG A 124 12.60 -10.62 -0.41
N ASP A 125 11.47 -11.27 -0.18
CA ASP A 125 11.33 -12.28 0.86
C ASP A 125 11.97 -13.62 0.44
N SER A 126 12.03 -14.55 1.37
CA SER A 126 12.66 -15.87 1.15
C SER A 126 12.00 -16.70 0.06
N ASP A 127 10.74 -16.41 -0.27
CA ASP A 127 10.03 -17.04 -1.39
C ASP A 127 10.37 -16.42 -2.77
N GLY A 128 11.25 -15.42 -2.80
CA GLY A 128 11.64 -14.70 -4.01
C GLY A 128 10.73 -13.56 -4.41
N SER A 129 9.64 -13.33 -3.69
CA SER A 129 8.66 -12.28 -3.99
C SER A 129 9.00 -10.97 -3.28
N TRP A 130 8.76 -9.87 -3.96
CA TRP A 130 8.80 -8.55 -3.35
C TRP A 130 7.57 -8.30 -2.46
N ARG A 131 7.82 -7.73 -1.28
CA ARG A 131 6.77 -7.24 -0.37
C ARG A 131 7.19 -5.97 0.30
#